data_3bb24fea59e6258bed02f8d293d44e17
#
_entry.id   3bb24fea59e6258bed02f8d293d44e17
#
_cell.length_a   1.000
_cell.length_b   1.000
_cell.length_c   1.000
_cell.angle_alpha   90.00
_cell.angle_beta   90.00
_cell.angle_gamma   90.00
#
_symmetry.space_group_name_H-M   'P 1'
#
loop_
_entity.id
_entity.type
_entity.pdbx_description
1 polymer ?
#
loop_
_entity_poly.entity_id
_entity_poly.type
_entity_poly.pdbx_seq_one_letter_code
_entity_poly.pdbx_strand_id
1 'polypeptide(L)'
;ESLRSLNPVAYMFGERLTNIVDNPRLRAGIEATGATYEMAQLDPDLMVTMSTLINEPVSRFTVAPTTIEDLVARVKVNRKMANFVGTCHQRCTGLDCLTALSIVTYDIDQKYNTEYYPRFIEFLKHMQKNDLTGNAGVTDVKGDRSLAPHEQVDQDMFVRVVEKRADGIVVRGAKAHQTGSLSSHEIIVLPSRAMGKD
;
A
#
# COMPACT_ATOMS: atom_id res chain seq x y z
N GLU A 1 -3.95 4.91 17.56
CA GLU A 1 -3.70 3.71 18.38
C GLU A 1 -3.24 2.51 17.53
N SER A 2 -3.91 2.18 16.39
CA SER A 2 -3.54 1.03 15.55
C SER A 2 -2.09 1.06 15.04
N LEU A 3 -1.58 2.22 14.63
CA LEU A 3 -0.18 2.36 14.23
C LEU A 3 0.81 2.14 15.39
N ARG A 4 0.42 2.42 16.65
CA ARG A 4 1.26 2.18 17.81
C ARG A 4 1.49 0.70 18.06
N SER A 5 0.52 -0.15 17.72
CA SER A 5 0.61 -1.60 17.90
C SER A 5 1.53 -2.30 16.88
N LEU A 6 1.81 -1.67 15.73
CA LEU A 6 2.63 -2.27 14.66
C LEU A 6 4.11 -2.42 15.06
N ASN A 7 4.63 -1.52 15.88
CA ASN A 7 5.98 -1.52 16.42
C ASN A 7 7.09 -1.85 15.37
N PRO A 8 7.11 -1.19 14.19
CA PRO A 8 8.09 -1.48 13.15
C PRO A 8 9.50 -1.10 13.59
N VAL A 9 10.49 -1.82 13.07
CA VAL A 9 11.90 -1.48 13.27
C VAL A 9 12.27 -0.37 12.30
N ALA A 10 12.53 0.83 12.82
CA ALA A 10 12.88 2.00 12.03
C ALA A 10 14.12 2.70 12.58
N TYR A 11 14.90 3.28 11.68
CA TYR A 11 16.09 4.07 12.01
C TYR A 11 16.02 5.45 11.35
N MET A 12 16.50 6.47 12.05
CA MET A 12 16.61 7.82 11.52
C MET A 12 17.92 8.45 12.01
N PHE A 13 18.73 8.96 11.07
CA PHE A 13 20.06 9.52 11.37
C PHE A 13 20.97 8.57 12.15
N GLY A 14 20.90 7.26 11.88
CA GLY A 14 21.69 6.22 12.56
C GLY A 14 21.10 5.72 13.90
N GLU A 15 20.07 6.36 14.41
CA GLU A 15 19.43 6.00 15.67
C GLU A 15 18.14 5.20 15.45
N ARG A 16 17.92 4.17 16.28
CA ARG A 16 16.68 3.40 16.28
C ARG A 16 15.55 4.24 16.87
N LEU A 17 14.45 4.32 16.16
CA LEU A 17 13.24 4.98 16.66
C LEU A 17 12.49 4.07 17.62
N THR A 18 12.21 4.55 18.82
CA THR A 18 11.44 3.82 19.86
C THR A 18 9.96 4.15 19.85
N ASN A 19 9.59 5.32 19.32
CA ASN A 19 8.22 5.77 19.19
C ASN A 19 8.06 6.50 17.85
N ILE A 20 7.39 5.86 16.90
CA ILE A 20 7.20 6.41 15.56
C ILE A 20 6.07 7.44 15.56
N VAL A 21 4.97 7.13 16.24
CA VAL A 21 3.73 7.93 16.16
C VAL A 21 3.91 9.32 16.77
N ASP A 22 4.62 9.41 17.89
CA ASP A 22 4.83 10.70 18.59
C ASP A 22 6.16 11.39 18.22
N ASN A 23 6.92 10.81 17.27
CA ASN A 23 8.16 11.42 16.81
C ASN A 23 7.87 12.75 16.10
N PRO A 24 8.39 13.90 16.56
CA PRO A 24 8.07 15.21 15.98
C PRO A 24 8.40 15.34 14.49
N ARG A 25 9.37 14.56 13.99
CA ARG A 25 9.78 14.57 12.57
C ARG A 25 8.85 13.77 11.66
N LEU A 26 8.13 12.80 12.24
CA LEU A 26 7.20 11.92 11.52
C LEU A 26 5.74 12.36 11.69
N ARG A 27 5.46 13.14 12.73
CA ARG A 27 4.12 13.52 13.17
C ARG A 27 3.29 14.15 12.06
N ALA A 28 3.84 15.08 11.29
CA ALA A 28 3.10 15.74 10.22
C ALA A 28 2.58 14.76 9.15
N GLY A 29 3.37 13.76 8.76
CA GLY A 29 2.95 12.70 7.82
C GLY A 29 1.88 11.78 8.41
N ILE A 30 2.02 11.43 9.68
CA ILE A 30 1.04 10.60 10.40
C ILE A 30 -0.29 11.35 10.58
N GLU A 31 -0.24 12.64 10.93
CA GLU A 31 -1.43 13.50 11.05
C GLU A 31 -2.13 13.69 9.69
N ALA A 32 -1.38 13.86 8.60
CA ALA A 32 -1.95 13.95 7.25
C ALA A 32 -2.68 12.65 6.85
N THR A 33 -2.13 11.48 7.23
CA THR A 33 -2.83 10.20 7.06
C THR A 33 -4.06 10.10 7.97
N GLY A 34 -3.93 10.51 9.23
CA GLY A 34 -5.01 10.55 10.23
C GLY A 34 -6.20 11.41 9.77
N ALA A 35 -5.91 12.56 9.12
CA ALA A 35 -6.92 13.45 8.58
C ALA A 35 -7.87 12.79 7.57
N THR A 36 -7.46 11.69 6.92
CA THR A 36 -8.34 10.93 6.02
C THR A 36 -9.47 10.21 6.77
N TYR A 37 -9.22 9.82 8.01
CA TYR A 37 -10.22 9.20 8.89
C TYR A 37 -11.15 10.26 9.50
N GLU A 38 -10.60 11.43 9.88
CA GLU A 38 -11.40 12.56 10.34
C GLU A 38 -12.35 13.05 9.25
N MET A 39 -11.85 13.17 8.01
CA MET A 39 -12.66 13.60 6.88
C MET A 39 -13.80 12.62 6.58
N ALA A 40 -13.63 11.33 6.83
CA ALA A 40 -14.71 10.34 6.69
C ALA A 40 -15.87 10.61 7.67
N GLN A 41 -15.61 11.26 8.81
CA GLN A 41 -16.65 11.67 9.75
C GLN A 41 -17.25 13.05 9.37
N LEU A 42 -16.45 13.96 8.81
CA LEU A 42 -16.87 15.31 8.43
C LEU A 42 -17.66 15.35 7.12
N ASP A 43 -17.32 14.46 6.17
CA ASP A 43 -17.93 14.42 4.83
C ASP A 43 -18.11 12.93 4.41
N PRO A 44 -19.00 12.19 5.12
CA PRO A 44 -19.20 10.77 4.85
C PRO A 44 -19.74 10.50 3.44
N ASP A 45 -20.56 11.37 2.89
CA ASP A 45 -21.13 11.22 1.54
C ASP A 45 -20.04 11.14 0.46
N LEU A 46 -18.96 11.90 0.64
CA LEU A 46 -17.82 11.86 -0.27
C LEU A 46 -16.80 10.76 0.07
N MET A 47 -16.53 10.54 1.36
CA MET A 47 -15.39 9.72 1.80
C MET A 47 -15.71 8.24 1.99
N VAL A 48 -17.00 7.90 2.14
CA VAL A 48 -17.48 6.55 2.42
C VAL A 48 -18.32 6.04 1.25
N THR A 49 -18.36 4.73 1.06
CA THR A 49 -19.23 4.06 0.09
C THR A 49 -19.61 2.67 0.60
N MET A 50 -20.69 2.10 0.05
CA MET A 50 -21.06 0.71 0.34
C MET A 50 -20.13 -0.24 -0.41
N SER A 51 -19.51 -1.16 0.31
CA SER A 51 -18.73 -2.23 -0.29
C SER A 51 -19.64 -3.34 -0.79
N THR A 52 -19.43 -3.75 -2.04
CA THR A 52 -20.09 -4.94 -2.61
C THR A 52 -19.45 -6.25 -2.13
N LEU A 53 -18.26 -6.18 -1.53
CA LEU A 53 -17.52 -7.37 -1.07
C LEU A 53 -17.91 -7.83 0.33
N ILE A 54 -18.18 -6.86 1.23
CA ILE A 54 -18.49 -7.15 2.64
C ILE A 54 -19.87 -6.63 3.06
N ASN A 55 -20.58 -5.93 2.16
CA ASN A 55 -21.89 -5.34 2.37
C ASN A 55 -21.96 -4.39 3.58
N GLU A 56 -20.92 -3.60 3.77
CA GLU A 56 -20.76 -2.61 4.85
C GLU A 56 -20.26 -1.27 4.30
N PRO A 57 -20.51 -0.13 4.99
CA PRO A 57 -19.89 1.13 4.68
C PRO A 57 -18.37 1.03 4.86
N VAL A 58 -17.60 1.48 3.87
CA VAL A 58 -16.13 1.45 3.89
C VAL A 58 -15.54 2.75 3.37
N SER A 59 -14.31 3.04 3.78
CA SER A 59 -13.55 4.14 3.23
C SER A 59 -13.31 3.97 1.73
N ARG A 60 -13.52 5.02 0.93
CA ARG A 60 -13.20 4.99 -0.51
C ARG A 60 -11.71 4.77 -0.78
N PHE A 61 -10.82 4.93 0.20
CA PHE A 61 -9.41 4.58 0.08
C PHE A 61 -9.13 3.07 0.04
N THR A 62 -10.14 2.24 0.33
CA THR A 62 -10.02 0.78 0.29
C THR A 62 -10.87 0.14 -0.82
N VAL A 63 -11.39 0.94 -1.76
CA VAL A 63 -12.27 0.46 -2.84
C VAL A 63 -11.59 0.61 -4.18
N ALA A 64 -11.39 -0.51 -4.89
CA ALA A 64 -11.00 -0.49 -6.29
C ALA A 64 -12.20 0.01 -7.13
N PRO A 65 -12.06 1.09 -7.92
CA PRO A 65 -13.15 1.64 -8.75
C PRO A 65 -13.63 0.62 -9.79
N THR A 66 -14.94 0.47 -9.91
CA THR A 66 -15.58 -0.41 -10.90
C THR A 66 -16.47 0.35 -11.87
N THR A 67 -16.75 1.62 -11.58
CA THR A 67 -17.59 2.50 -12.40
C THR A 67 -16.90 3.84 -12.67
N ILE A 68 -17.43 4.60 -13.63
CA ILE A 68 -16.99 5.97 -13.91
C ILE A 68 -17.26 6.87 -12.70
N GLU A 69 -18.38 6.68 -12.03
CA GLU A 69 -18.78 7.40 -10.82
C GLU A 69 -17.77 7.18 -9.69
N ASP A 70 -17.27 5.97 -9.50
CA ASP A 70 -16.21 5.68 -8.52
C ASP A 70 -14.90 6.43 -8.86
N LEU A 71 -14.51 6.47 -10.13
CA LEU A 71 -13.33 7.22 -10.57
C LEU A 71 -13.50 8.71 -10.34
N VAL A 72 -14.66 9.28 -10.64
CA VAL A 72 -14.97 10.69 -10.37
C VAL A 72 -14.96 10.97 -8.87
N ALA A 73 -15.57 10.10 -8.07
CA ALA A 73 -15.56 10.23 -6.61
C ALA A 73 -14.13 10.21 -6.05
N ARG A 74 -13.28 9.31 -6.54
CA ARG A 74 -11.86 9.22 -6.17
C ARG A 74 -11.10 10.52 -6.45
N VAL A 75 -11.31 11.15 -7.62
CA VAL A 75 -10.69 12.45 -7.94
C VAL A 75 -11.16 13.53 -6.96
N LYS A 76 -12.47 13.57 -6.62
CA LYS A 76 -13.03 14.51 -5.65
C LYS A 76 -12.46 14.28 -4.25
N VAL A 77 -12.35 13.02 -3.79
CA VAL A 77 -11.74 12.64 -2.51
C VAL A 77 -10.30 13.15 -2.44
N ASN A 78 -9.47 12.85 -3.45
CA ASN A 78 -8.08 13.28 -3.47
C ASN A 78 -7.95 14.81 -3.45
N ARG A 79 -8.78 15.54 -4.21
CA ARG A 79 -8.82 17.01 -4.21
C ARG A 79 -9.25 17.56 -2.85
N LYS A 80 -10.28 16.99 -2.25
CA LYS A 80 -10.76 17.39 -0.91
C LYS A 80 -9.66 17.24 0.13
N MET A 81 -9.00 16.08 0.14
CA MET A 81 -7.91 15.79 1.06
C MET A 81 -6.69 16.68 0.84
N ALA A 82 -6.26 16.90 -0.40
CA ALA A 82 -5.13 17.79 -0.70
C ALA A 82 -5.39 19.23 -0.22
N ASN A 83 -6.61 19.73 -0.40
CA ASN A 83 -7.00 21.04 0.11
C ASN A 83 -7.07 21.10 1.65
N PHE A 84 -7.51 20.01 2.29
CA PHE A 84 -7.65 19.95 3.74
C PHE A 84 -6.29 19.89 4.45
N VAL A 85 -5.39 19.01 4.00
CA VAL A 85 -4.10 18.82 4.65
C VAL A 85 -2.98 19.70 4.09
N GLY A 86 -3.16 20.34 2.94
CA GLY A 86 -2.14 21.17 2.27
C GLY A 86 -0.90 20.39 1.80
N THR A 87 -0.93 19.05 1.82
CA THR A 87 0.17 18.17 1.46
C THR A 87 -0.36 16.81 1.00
N CYS A 88 0.53 15.84 0.78
CA CYS A 88 0.16 14.47 0.46
C CYS A 88 -0.42 13.77 1.71
N HIS A 89 -1.63 13.21 1.59
CA HIS A 89 -2.30 12.44 2.64
C HIS A 89 -1.85 10.97 2.72
N GLN A 90 -0.95 10.54 1.86
CA GLN A 90 -0.22 9.27 1.83
C GLN A 90 -1.06 7.97 1.65
N ARG A 91 -2.39 8.06 1.53
CA ARG A 91 -3.26 6.87 1.25
C ARG A 91 -3.51 6.64 -0.26
N CYS A 92 -3.13 7.58 -1.14
CA CYS A 92 -3.37 7.47 -2.57
C CYS A 92 -2.62 6.30 -3.22
N THR A 93 -1.36 6.09 -2.85
CA THR A 93 -0.51 5.05 -3.44
C THR A 93 -1.03 3.64 -3.14
N GLY A 94 -1.50 3.40 -1.90
CA GLY A 94 -2.13 2.13 -1.53
C GLY A 94 -3.39 1.86 -2.36
N LEU A 95 -4.25 2.86 -2.52
CA LEU A 95 -5.45 2.75 -3.36
C LEU A 95 -5.11 2.45 -4.83
N ASP A 96 -4.07 3.11 -5.37
CA ASP A 96 -3.60 2.85 -6.73
C ASP A 96 -3.13 1.41 -6.90
N CYS A 97 -2.40 0.87 -5.93
CA CYS A 97 -1.96 -0.52 -5.93
C CYS A 97 -3.12 -1.51 -5.79
N LEU A 98 -4.11 -1.25 -4.93
CA LEU A 98 -5.31 -2.08 -4.84
C LEU A 98 -6.05 -2.12 -6.18
N THR A 99 -6.16 -0.97 -6.86
CA THR A 99 -6.78 -0.88 -8.20
C THR A 99 -6.00 -1.68 -9.24
N ALA A 100 -4.67 -1.53 -9.27
CA ALA A 100 -3.82 -2.26 -10.21
C ALA A 100 -3.89 -3.78 -9.96
N LEU A 101 -3.83 -4.22 -8.69
CA LEU A 101 -3.91 -5.62 -8.33
C LEU A 101 -5.26 -6.24 -8.70
N SER A 102 -6.36 -5.50 -8.58
CA SER A 102 -7.69 -6.02 -8.96
C SER A 102 -7.77 -6.39 -10.45
N ILE A 103 -7.07 -5.63 -11.31
CA ILE A 103 -7.03 -5.87 -12.74
C ILE A 103 -6.03 -7.00 -13.06
N VAL A 104 -4.78 -6.83 -12.60
CA VAL A 104 -3.68 -7.73 -12.98
C VAL A 104 -3.88 -9.15 -12.47
N THR A 105 -4.36 -9.31 -11.24
CA THR A 105 -4.60 -10.66 -10.69
C THR A 105 -5.75 -11.37 -11.42
N TYR A 106 -6.80 -10.65 -11.80
CA TYR A 106 -7.88 -11.19 -12.60
C TYR A 106 -7.39 -11.63 -14.00
N ASP A 107 -6.68 -10.76 -14.71
CA ASP A 107 -6.17 -11.06 -16.05
C ASP A 107 -5.19 -12.25 -16.07
N ILE A 108 -4.33 -12.34 -15.05
CA ILE A 108 -3.38 -13.45 -14.90
C ILE A 108 -4.12 -14.77 -14.67
N ASP A 109 -5.13 -14.78 -13.80
CA ASP A 109 -5.91 -15.99 -13.53
C ASP A 109 -6.64 -16.47 -14.79
N GLN A 110 -7.21 -15.56 -15.59
CA GLN A 110 -7.83 -15.93 -16.87
C GLN A 110 -6.83 -16.53 -17.86
N LYS A 111 -5.59 -16.03 -17.88
CA LYS A 111 -4.57 -16.45 -18.85
C LYS A 111 -3.83 -17.72 -18.44
N TYR A 112 -3.58 -17.90 -17.16
CA TYR A 112 -2.68 -18.94 -16.65
C TYR A 112 -3.35 -19.96 -15.72
N ASN A 113 -4.66 -19.81 -15.49
CA ASN A 113 -5.44 -20.67 -14.58
C ASN A 113 -4.82 -20.74 -13.17
N THR A 114 -4.52 -19.56 -12.62
CA THR A 114 -4.00 -19.38 -11.25
C THR A 114 -5.12 -18.93 -10.31
N GLU A 115 -4.83 -18.72 -9.04
CA GLU A 115 -5.80 -18.30 -7.99
C GLU A 115 -5.33 -17.03 -7.27
N TYR A 116 -4.77 -16.07 -8.00
CA TYR A 116 -4.31 -14.82 -7.40
C TYR A 116 -5.45 -13.86 -7.10
N TYR A 117 -6.46 -13.79 -7.98
CA TYR A 117 -7.60 -12.89 -7.78
C TYR A 117 -8.45 -13.23 -6.54
N PRO A 118 -8.84 -14.48 -6.27
CA PRO A 118 -9.49 -14.82 -5.01
C PRO A 118 -8.68 -14.45 -3.76
N ARG A 119 -7.36 -14.66 -3.77
CA ARG A 119 -6.47 -14.26 -2.67
C ARG A 119 -6.42 -12.74 -2.51
N PHE A 120 -6.36 -11.99 -3.61
CA PHE A 120 -6.44 -10.54 -3.60
C PHE A 120 -7.79 -10.06 -3.01
N ILE A 121 -8.90 -10.68 -3.37
CA ILE A 121 -10.23 -10.33 -2.83
C ILE A 121 -10.29 -10.54 -1.32
N GLU A 122 -9.71 -11.61 -0.78
CA GLU A 122 -9.64 -11.81 0.68
C GLU A 122 -8.77 -10.74 1.36
N PHE A 123 -7.65 -10.38 0.76
CA PHE A 123 -6.83 -9.26 1.24
C PHE A 123 -7.61 -7.93 1.19
N LEU A 124 -8.34 -7.67 0.11
CA LEU A 124 -9.14 -6.45 -0.02
C LEU A 124 -10.26 -6.38 1.03
N LYS A 125 -10.94 -7.50 1.32
CA LYS A 125 -11.91 -7.60 2.41
C LYS A 125 -11.27 -7.30 3.78
N HIS A 126 -10.05 -7.80 4.02
CA HIS A 126 -9.29 -7.51 5.23
C HIS A 126 -9.01 -6.01 5.36
N MET A 127 -8.53 -5.37 4.29
CA MET A 127 -8.30 -3.93 4.24
C MET A 127 -9.56 -3.12 4.53
N GLN A 128 -10.69 -3.53 3.95
CA GLN A 128 -11.98 -2.86 4.12
C GLN A 128 -12.55 -3.01 5.53
N LYS A 129 -12.60 -4.22 6.06
CA LYS A 129 -13.14 -4.50 7.40
C LYS A 129 -12.42 -3.77 8.52
N ASN A 130 -11.12 -3.56 8.36
CA ASN A 130 -10.29 -2.94 9.38
C ASN A 130 -9.93 -1.49 9.05
N ASP A 131 -10.46 -0.93 7.97
CA ASP A 131 -10.13 0.41 7.42
C ASP A 131 -8.63 0.69 7.44
N LEU A 132 -7.83 -0.22 6.87
CA LEU A 132 -6.39 -0.15 6.92
C LEU A 132 -5.84 0.86 5.91
N THR A 133 -4.73 1.50 6.28
CA THR A 133 -3.93 2.28 5.35
C THR A 133 -2.91 1.38 4.67
N GLY A 134 -2.99 1.30 3.34
CA GLY A 134 -2.00 0.66 2.50
C GLY A 134 -0.97 1.64 1.96
N ASN A 135 0.24 1.15 1.71
CA ASN A 135 1.28 1.84 0.96
C ASN A 135 1.84 0.91 -0.12
N ALA A 136 2.65 1.45 -1.03
CA ALA A 136 3.22 0.70 -2.14
C ALA A 136 4.74 0.77 -2.15
N GLY A 137 5.38 -0.38 -2.05
CA GLY A 137 6.82 -0.56 -2.25
C GLY A 137 7.14 -0.82 -3.72
N VAL A 138 7.19 0.24 -4.54
CA VAL A 138 7.41 0.12 -5.99
C VAL A 138 8.88 0.27 -6.36
N THR A 139 9.53 1.36 -5.93
CA THR A 139 10.87 1.75 -6.38
C THR A 139 11.94 0.81 -5.82
N ASP A 140 12.74 0.22 -6.71
CA ASP A 140 13.93 -0.55 -6.32
C ASP A 140 15.14 0.32 -6.06
N VAL A 141 16.10 -0.19 -5.29
CA VAL A 141 17.45 0.37 -5.19
C VAL A 141 18.11 0.28 -6.57
N LYS A 142 18.82 1.34 -6.98
CA LYS A 142 19.21 1.49 -8.39
C LYS A 142 20.33 0.58 -8.86
N GLY A 143 21.26 0.15 -8.08
CA GLY A 143 22.33 -0.74 -8.50
C GLY A 143 22.97 -0.40 -9.85
N ASP A 144 23.57 -1.36 -10.50
CA ASP A 144 24.01 -1.27 -11.89
C ASP A 144 22.79 -1.52 -12.82
N ARG A 145 22.40 -0.47 -13.56
CA ARG A 145 21.20 -0.53 -14.42
C ARG A 145 21.39 -1.35 -15.70
N SER A 146 22.63 -1.68 -16.06
CA SER A 146 22.96 -2.57 -17.20
C SER A 146 22.74 -4.03 -16.87
N LEU A 147 22.69 -4.39 -15.58
CA LEU A 147 22.54 -5.75 -15.09
C LEU A 147 21.09 -6.07 -14.71
N ALA A 148 20.72 -7.34 -14.87
CA ALA A 148 19.47 -7.86 -14.34
C ALA A 148 19.50 -7.95 -12.80
N PRO A 149 18.37 -8.06 -12.09
CA PRO A 149 18.33 -8.17 -10.64
C PRO A 149 19.21 -9.27 -10.06
N HIS A 150 19.25 -10.44 -10.68
CA HIS A 150 20.05 -11.59 -10.23
C HIS A 150 21.55 -11.48 -10.55
N GLU A 151 21.94 -10.54 -11.42
CA GLU A 151 23.33 -10.29 -11.81
C GLU A 151 24.00 -9.21 -10.97
N GLN A 152 23.25 -8.54 -10.09
CA GLN A 152 23.80 -7.49 -9.22
C GLN A 152 24.84 -8.08 -8.25
N VAL A 153 25.85 -7.27 -7.91
CA VAL A 153 26.87 -7.65 -6.92
C VAL A 153 26.25 -8.01 -5.57
N ASP A 154 25.21 -7.27 -5.18
CA ASP A 154 24.38 -7.57 -4.03
C ASP A 154 22.96 -7.88 -4.52
N GLN A 155 22.55 -9.14 -4.45
CA GLN A 155 21.23 -9.59 -4.87
C GLN A 155 20.10 -9.01 -4.00
N ASP A 156 20.39 -8.55 -2.77
CA ASP A 156 19.43 -7.94 -1.88
C ASP A 156 19.10 -6.47 -2.23
N MET A 157 19.69 -5.92 -3.31
CA MET A 157 19.26 -4.65 -3.89
C MET A 157 17.82 -4.71 -4.43
N PHE A 158 17.35 -5.88 -4.81
CA PHE A 158 15.98 -6.12 -5.28
C PHE A 158 15.26 -7.09 -4.36
N VAL A 159 13.97 -6.86 -4.14
CA VAL A 159 13.18 -7.80 -3.35
C VAL A 159 13.02 -9.10 -4.14
N ARG A 160 13.42 -10.21 -3.55
CA ARG A 160 13.36 -11.56 -4.11
C ARG A 160 12.76 -12.57 -3.14
N VAL A 161 12.19 -13.64 -3.66
CA VAL A 161 11.73 -14.77 -2.84
C VAL A 161 12.94 -15.59 -2.42
N VAL A 162 13.15 -15.74 -1.11
CA VAL A 162 14.24 -16.56 -0.55
C VAL A 162 13.77 -17.90 -0.03
N GLU A 163 12.48 -18.03 0.26
CA GLU A 163 11.89 -19.27 0.74
C GLU A 163 10.40 -19.33 0.33
N LYS A 164 9.93 -20.50 -0.07
CA LYS A 164 8.51 -20.79 -0.28
C LYS A 164 8.00 -21.68 0.83
N ARG A 165 6.90 -21.31 1.46
CA ARG A 165 6.23 -22.03 2.56
C ARG A 165 4.83 -22.43 2.16
N ALA A 166 4.20 -23.31 2.94
CA ALA A 166 2.83 -23.72 2.69
C ALA A 166 1.81 -22.57 2.88
N ASP A 167 2.14 -21.62 3.76
CA ASP A 167 1.31 -20.47 4.13
C ASP A 167 1.72 -19.14 3.46
N GLY A 168 2.78 -19.15 2.62
CA GLY A 168 3.24 -17.95 1.96
C GLY A 168 4.66 -18.04 1.41
N ILE A 169 5.30 -16.87 1.30
CA ILE A 169 6.67 -16.72 0.83
C ILE A 169 7.48 -15.87 1.82
N VAL A 170 8.76 -16.14 1.94
CA VAL A 170 9.70 -15.24 2.61
C VAL A 170 10.40 -14.43 1.54
N VAL A 171 10.36 -13.12 1.68
CA VAL A 171 11.03 -12.18 0.79
C VAL A 171 12.19 -11.50 1.49
N ARG A 172 13.23 -11.16 0.73
CA ARG A 172 14.38 -10.38 1.19
C ARG A 172 14.80 -9.40 0.12
N GLY A 173 15.30 -8.25 0.54
CA GLY A 173 15.76 -7.20 -0.36
C GLY A 173 15.34 -5.81 0.10
N ALA A 174 15.54 -4.81 -0.76
CA ALA A 174 15.29 -3.43 -0.44
C ALA A 174 14.29 -2.76 -1.41
N LYS A 175 13.52 -1.85 -0.88
CA LYS A 175 12.73 -0.86 -1.64
C LYS A 175 13.13 0.54 -1.19
N ALA A 176 13.19 1.50 -2.12
CA ALA A 176 13.58 2.87 -1.86
C ALA A 176 12.40 3.84 -2.02
N HIS A 177 12.51 5.02 -1.38
CA HIS A 177 11.52 6.10 -1.52
C HIS A 177 10.08 5.71 -1.12
N GLN A 178 9.94 4.98 -0.03
CA GLN A 178 8.62 4.51 0.45
C GLN A 178 8.01 5.54 1.41
N THR A 179 7.58 6.68 0.87
CA THR A 179 6.88 7.72 1.64
C THR A 179 5.61 7.13 2.28
N GLY A 180 5.43 7.34 3.58
CA GLY A 180 4.29 6.82 4.31
C GLY A 180 4.40 5.39 4.80
N SER A 181 5.53 4.68 4.59
CA SER A 181 5.69 3.31 5.08
C SER A 181 5.51 3.19 6.60
N LEU A 182 5.96 4.19 7.37
CA LEU A 182 5.83 4.23 8.83
C LEU A 182 4.43 4.66 9.32
N SER A 183 3.56 5.14 8.44
CA SER A 183 2.17 5.52 8.72
C SER A 183 1.16 4.60 8.03
N SER A 184 1.59 3.41 7.63
CA SER A 184 0.76 2.42 6.94
C SER A 184 0.72 1.11 7.70
N HIS A 185 -0.41 0.43 7.63
CA HIS A 185 -0.62 -0.89 8.24
C HIS A 185 -0.10 -1.99 7.33
N GLU A 186 -0.24 -1.80 6.01
CA GLU A 186 0.14 -2.75 4.99
C GLU A 186 1.04 -2.10 3.94
N ILE A 187 2.02 -2.84 3.43
CA ILE A 187 2.88 -2.41 2.34
C ILE A 187 2.76 -3.42 1.20
N ILE A 188 2.20 -2.97 0.08
CA ILE A 188 2.11 -3.76 -1.15
C ILE A 188 3.44 -3.65 -1.88
N VAL A 189 4.20 -4.74 -1.90
CA VAL A 189 5.52 -4.78 -2.57
C VAL A 189 5.34 -5.22 -4.02
N LEU A 190 5.73 -4.36 -4.94
CA LEU A 190 5.62 -4.59 -6.37
C LEU A 190 7.01 -4.74 -6.99
N PRO A 191 7.27 -5.77 -7.82
CA PRO A 191 8.49 -5.84 -8.61
C PRO A 191 8.42 -4.77 -9.72
N SER A 192 9.47 -3.95 -9.87
CA SER A 192 9.56 -2.94 -10.94
C SER A 192 10.39 -3.40 -12.14
N ARG A 193 11.04 -4.56 -12.04
CA ARG A 193 11.77 -5.21 -13.15
C ARG A 193 11.37 -6.68 -13.23
N ALA A 194 11.45 -7.23 -14.44
CA ALA A 194 11.25 -8.65 -14.65
C ALA A 194 12.28 -9.44 -13.82
N MET A 195 11.79 -10.40 -13.04
CA MET A 195 12.62 -11.34 -12.29
C MET A 195 12.96 -12.53 -13.16
N GLY A 196 14.14 -13.13 -12.96
CA GLY A 196 14.51 -14.39 -13.59
C GLY A 196 13.60 -15.55 -13.16
N LYS A 197 13.74 -16.68 -13.81
CA LYS A 197 13.00 -17.91 -13.46
C LYS A 197 13.56 -18.62 -12.23
N ASP A 198 14.76 -18.26 -11.81
CA ASP A 198 15.52 -18.89 -10.72
C ASP A 198 15.47 -18.06 -9.45
#